data_d5c4e4cda639247b520f1183bfaff50e
#
_entry.id   d5c4e4cda639247b520f1183bfaff50e
#
_cell.length_a   1.000
_cell.length_b   1.000
_cell.length_c   1.000
_cell.angle_alpha   90.00
_cell.angle_beta   90.00
_cell.angle_gamma   90.00
#
_symmetry.space_group_name_H-M   'P 1'
#
loop_
_entity.id
_entity.type
_entity.pdbx_description
1 polymer ?
#
loop_
_entity_poly.entity_id
_entity_poly.type
_entity_poly.pdbx_seq_one_letter_code
_entity_poly.pdbx_strand_id
1 'polypeptide(L)'
;MNTDKEIKRIALEMCPNYCYGTPYYLNTRTDRMRRDRQLPACLHIQTSEGSESTTATPYWQTDVRTRRVQVGFADAIKFDDDPEKTLEKVEELLSMCRELIKRMNASNLWARINEFSYNVLYNTQDGNLVWVLMDFNATELPRNCED
;
A
#
# COMPACT_ATOMS: atom_id res chain seq x y z
N MET A 1 -12.31 -9.21 -9.69
CA MET A 1 -11.78 -8.64 -8.42
C MET A 1 -11.19 -7.27 -8.68
N ASN A 2 -11.31 -6.39 -7.72
CA ASN A 2 -10.63 -5.09 -7.77
C ASN A 2 -9.53 -5.08 -6.70
N THR A 3 -8.27 -5.16 -7.14
CA THR A 3 -7.12 -5.24 -6.26
C THR A 3 -7.05 -4.06 -5.28
N ASP A 4 -7.29 -2.83 -5.74
CA ASP A 4 -7.22 -1.65 -4.87
C ASP A 4 -8.29 -1.71 -3.76
N LYS A 5 -9.49 -2.17 -4.08
CA LYS A 5 -10.56 -2.32 -3.07
C LYS A 5 -10.25 -3.39 -2.05
N GLU A 6 -9.65 -4.50 -2.47
CA GLU A 6 -9.27 -5.58 -1.55
C GLU A 6 -8.13 -5.14 -0.64
N ILE A 7 -7.18 -4.39 -1.16
CA ILE A 7 -6.10 -3.81 -0.33
C ILE A 7 -6.68 -2.85 0.71
N LYS A 8 -7.65 -2.01 0.30
CA LYS A 8 -8.34 -1.11 1.24
C LYS A 8 -8.99 -1.90 2.38
N ARG A 9 -9.68 -2.98 2.05
CA ARG A 9 -10.34 -3.81 3.06
C ARG A 9 -9.34 -4.35 4.08
N ILE A 10 -8.22 -4.88 3.59
CA ILE A 10 -7.19 -5.45 4.47
C ILE A 10 -6.50 -4.35 5.28
N ALA A 11 -6.17 -3.23 4.66
CA ALA A 11 -5.52 -2.12 5.33
C ALA A 11 -6.38 -1.52 6.45
N LEU A 12 -7.70 -1.45 6.27
CA LEU A 12 -8.62 -0.97 7.29
C LEU A 12 -8.71 -1.87 8.52
N GLU A 13 -8.37 -3.14 8.38
CA GLU A 13 -8.26 -4.05 9.53
C GLU A 13 -7.05 -3.73 10.41
N MET A 14 -6.03 -3.11 9.84
CA MET A 14 -4.78 -2.76 10.53
C MET A 14 -4.75 -1.31 11.01
N CYS A 15 -5.32 -0.41 10.23
CA CYS A 15 -5.20 1.02 10.43
C CYS A 15 -6.51 1.70 10.04
N PRO A 16 -7.19 2.39 10.98
CA PRO A 16 -8.48 3.02 10.67
C PRO A 16 -8.36 4.20 9.72
N ASN A 17 -7.18 4.81 9.63
CA ASN A 17 -6.94 5.97 8.79
C ASN A 17 -6.37 5.50 7.44
N TYR A 18 -7.20 5.57 6.41
CA TYR A 18 -6.84 5.12 5.08
C TYR A 18 -7.18 6.21 4.07
N CYS A 19 -6.23 6.51 3.19
CA CYS A 19 -6.44 7.47 2.11
C CYS A 19 -5.95 6.87 0.79
N TYR A 20 -6.79 6.96 -0.24
CA TYR A 20 -6.53 6.41 -1.56
C TYR A 20 -6.70 7.50 -2.60
N GLY A 21 -5.78 7.57 -3.55
CA GLY A 21 -5.91 8.51 -4.65
C GLY A 21 -4.62 8.71 -5.42
N THR A 22 -4.61 9.71 -6.26
CA THR A 22 -3.41 10.13 -6.99
C THR A 22 -2.39 10.74 -6.02
N PRO A 23 -1.10 10.82 -6.40
CA PRO A 23 -0.12 11.46 -5.54
C PRO A 23 -0.48 12.89 -5.14
N TYR A 24 -1.05 13.65 -6.06
CA TYR A 24 -1.50 15.01 -5.76
C TYR A 24 -2.59 15.03 -4.68
N TYR A 25 -3.58 14.18 -4.81
CA TYR A 25 -4.67 14.07 -3.83
C TYR A 25 -4.14 13.68 -2.45
N LEU A 26 -3.23 12.71 -2.41
CA LEU A 26 -2.62 12.24 -1.15
C LEU A 26 -1.82 13.35 -0.47
N ASN A 27 -1.06 14.13 -1.23
CA ASN A 27 -0.30 15.26 -0.67
C ASN A 27 -1.22 16.30 -0.04
N THR A 28 -2.36 16.56 -0.66
CA THR A 28 -3.36 17.50 -0.13
C THR A 28 -3.98 16.98 1.16
N ARG A 29 -4.28 15.69 1.22
CA ARG A 29 -4.96 15.06 2.37
C ARG A 29 -4.03 14.85 3.57
N THR A 30 -2.74 14.65 3.36
CA THR A 30 -1.81 14.37 4.46
C THR A 30 -1.68 15.53 5.45
N ASP A 31 -1.69 16.76 4.96
CA ASP A 31 -1.68 17.94 5.84
C ASP A 31 -2.92 17.98 6.75
N ARG A 32 -4.06 17.63 6.18
CA ARG A 32 -5.31 17.59 6.92
C ARG A 32 -5.34 16.48 7.96
N MET A 33 -4.85 15.30 7.58
CA MET A 33 -4.76 14.16 8.48
C MET A 33 -3.87 14.45 9.68
N ARG A 34 -2.76 15.15 9.46
CA ARG A 34 -1.87 15.56 10.55
C ARG A 34 -2.58 16.53 11.51
N ARG A 35 -3.25 17.54 10.97
CA ARG A 35 -4.00 18.53 11.79
C ARG A 35 -5.13 17.90 12.59
N ASP A 36 -5.83 16.94 11.99
CA ASP A 36 -6.95 16.23 12.59
C ASP A 36 -6.52 15.03 13.44
N ARG A 37 -5.21 14.84 13.62
CA ARG A 37 -4.62 13.74 14.39
C ARG A 37 -5.02 12.35 13.87
N GLN A 38 -5.12 12.21 12.55
CA GLN A 38 -5.48 10.96 11.86
C GLN A 38 -4.23 10.20 11.40
N LEU A 39 -3.22 10.14 12.25
CA LEU A 39 -1.97 9.40 11.99
C LEU A 39 -1.72 8.40 13.11
N PRO A 40 -1.05 7.27 12.84
CA PRO A 40 -0.56 6.85 11.53
C PRO A 40 -1.68 6.56 10.54
N ALA A 41 -1.37 6.68 9.25
CA ALA A 41 -2.34 6.46 8.17
C ALA A 41 -1.75 5.57 7.09
N CYS A 42 -2.60 4.79 6.46
CA CYS A 42 -2.26 4.06 5.25
C CYS A 42 -2.52 4.95 4.04
N LEU A 43 -1.49 5.20 3.25
CA LEU A 43 -1.58 5.99 2.03
C LEU A 43 -1.38 5.06 0.83
N HIS A 44 -2.39 4.97 -0.02
CA HIS A 44 -2.43 4.05 -1.14
C HIS A 44 -2.56 4.84 -2.44
N ILE A 45 -1.52 4.78 -3.27
CA ILE A 45 -1.53 5.45 -4.57
C ILE A 45 -2.41 4.65 -5.52
N GLN A 46 -3.31 5.35 -6.22
CA GLN A 46 -4.18 4.74 -7.21
C GLN A 46 -3.35 3.98 -8.26
N THR A 47 -3.74 2.73 -8.53
CA THR A 47 -3.05 1.88 -9.49
C THR A 47 -2.96 2.57 -10.86
N SER A 48 -1.74 2.74 -11.34
CA SER A 48 -1.45 3.41 -12.62
C SER A 48 -0.84 2.46 -13.65
N GLU A 49 -0.36 1.30 -13.23
CA GLU A 49 0.31 0.35 -14.10
C GLU A 49 -0.13 -1.07 -13.80
N GLY A 50 -0.17 -1.88 -14.83
CA GLY A 50 -0.48 -3.28 -14.70
C GLY A 50 -0.31 -3.98 -16.03
N SER A 51 -0.49 -5.30 -16.01
CA SER A 51 -0.48 -6.11 -17.21
C SER A 51 -1.56 -7.17 -17.11
N GLU A 52 -2.06 -7.57 -18.26
CA GLU A 52 -3.04 -8.64 -18.36
C GLU A 52 -2.60 -9.59 -19.45
N SER A 53 -2.73 -10.88 -19.19
CA SER A 53 -2.47 -11.91 -20.18
C SER A 53 -3.61 -12.91 -20.17
N THR A 54 -3.91 -13.46 -21.35
CA THR A 54 -4.97 -14.43 -21.54
C THR A 54 -4.37 -15.67 -22.19
N THR A 55 -4.58 -16.83 -21.58
CA THR A 55 -4.26 -18.11 -22.17
C THR A 55 -5.55 -18.82 -22.48
N ALA A 56 -5.80 -19.08 -23.76
CA ALA A 56 -6.99 -19.76 -24.22
C ALA A 56 -6.63 -21.08 -24.89
N THR A 57 -7.40 -22.12 -24.57
CA THR A 57 -7.38 -23.39 -25.27
C THR A 57 -8.80 -23.66 -25.80
N PRO A 58 -9.01 -24.67 -26.64
CA PRO A 58 -10.38 -25.02 -27.05
C PRO A 58 -11.32 -25.34 -25.90
N TYR A 59 -10.79 -25.60 -24.71
CA TYR A 59 -11.58 -26.09 -23.58
C TYR A 59 -11.66 -25.11 -22.40
N TRP A 60 -10.71 -24.17 -22.29
CA TRP A 60 -10.69 -23.21 -21.16
C TRP A 60 -9.87 -21.97 -21.49
N GLN A 61 -10.14 -20.92 -20.74
CA GLN A 61 -9.43 -19.66 -20.82
C GLN A 61 -9.01 -19.25 -19.43
N THR A 62 -7.77 -18.81 -19.28
CA THR A 62 -7.25 -18.28 -18.03
C THR A 62 -6.78 -16.85 -18.26
N ASP A 63 -7.31 -15.94 -17.47
CA ASP A 63 -6.87 -14.55 -17.45
C ASP A 63 -5.96 -14.33 -16.25
N VAL A 64 -4.80 -13.73 -16.50
CA VAL A 64 -3.86 -13.36 -15.44
C VAL A 64 -3.71 -11.84 -15.44
N ARG A 65 -3.96 -11.26 -14.29
CA ARG A 65 -3.86 -9.81 -14.10
C ARG A 65 -2.83 -9.51 -13.03
N THR A 66 -1.88 -8.64 -13.39
CA THR A 66 -0.87 -8.15 -12.44
C THR A 66 -1.01 -6.64 -12.33
N ARG A 67 -1.04 -6.15 -11.10
CA ARG A 67 -1.12 -4.72 -10.82
C ARG A 67 0.10 -4.27 -10.06
N ARG A 68 0.67 -3.14 -10.46
CA ARG A 68 1.69 -2.48 -9.66
C ARG A 68 1.01 -1.79 -8.49
N VAL A 69 1.45 -2.08 -7.28
CA VAL A 69 0.88 -1.53 -6.06
C VAL A 69 1.90 -0.64 -5.38
N GLN A 70 1.46 0.57 -5.05
CA GLN A 70 2.23 1.53 -4.28
C GLN A 70 1.40 1.94 -3.08
N VAL A 71 1.75 1.40 -1.94
CA VAL A 71 1.01 1.60 -0.69
C VAL A 71 1.99 1.61 0.47
N GLY A 72 1.70 2.40 1.46
CA GLY A 72 2.56 2.44 2.64
C GLY A 72 1.88 3.13 3.80
N PHE A 73 2.68 3.41 4.81
CA PHE A 73 2.18 4.00 6.05
C PHE A 73 2.97 5.25 6.37
N ALA A 74 2.27 6.26 6.84
CA ALA A 74 2.84 7.56 7.19
C ALA A 74 2.51 7.91 8.63
N ASP A 75 3.41 8.61 9.27
CA ASP A 75 3.18 9.12 10.61
C ASP A 75 3.91 10.46 10.80
N ALA A 76 3.50 11.16 11.83
CA ALA A 76 4.11 12.44 12.18
C ALA A 76 5.49 12.25 12.81
N ILE A 77 6.41 13.14 12.46
CA ILE A 77 7.70 13.30 13.14
C ILE A 77 7.83 14.75 13.53
N LYS A 78 8.67 15.03 14.53
CA LYS A 78 9.01 16.40 14.88
C LYS A 78 10.20 16.86 14.05
N PHE A 79 10.18 18.11 13.64
CA PHE A 79 11.24 18.69 12.83
C PHE A 79 12.64 18.56 13.45
N ASP A 80 12.71 18.66 14.77
CA ASP A 80 13.94 18.60 15.54
C ASP A 80 14.19 17.25 16.20
N ASP A 81 13.48 16.20 15.76
CA ASP A 81 13.71 14.86 16.29
C ASP A 81 15.13 14.38 16.00
N ASP A 82 15.70 13.71 17.00
CA ASP A 82 16.95 12.99 16.89
C ASP A 82 16.85 11.98 15.73
N PRO A 83 17.91 11.85 14.89
CA PRO A 83 17.92 10.84 13.82
C PRO A 83 17.58 9.42 14.29
N GLU A 84 17.94 9.04 15.50
CA GLU A 84 17.60 7.73 16.06
C GLU A 84 16.09 7.56 16.24
N LYS A 85 15.38 8.60 16.69
CA LYS A 85 13.93 8.58 16.83
C LYS A 85 13.23 8.48 15.46
N THR A 86 13.75 9.18 14.49
CA THR A 86 13.25 9.11 13.13
C THR A 86 13.44 7.70 12.56
N LEU A 87 14.58 7.10 12.80
CA LEU A 87 14.86 5.73 12.37
C LEU A 87 13.92 4.73 13.05
N GLU A 88 13.65 4.88 14.34
CA GLU A 88 12.69 4.04 15.05
C GLU A 88 11.29 4.14 14.42
N LYS A 89 10.87 5.35 14.07
CA LYS A 89 9.59 5.58 13.40
C LYS A 89 9.55 4.90 12.05
N VAL A 90 10.61 5.00 11.26
CA VAL A 90 10.70 4.32 9.96
C VAL A 90 10.59 2.80 10.15
N GLU A 91 11.26 2.23 11.16
CA GLU A 91 11.17 0.79 11.42
C GLU A 91 9.78 0.37 11.86
N GLU A 92 9.07 1.18 12.65
CA GLU A 92 7.66 0.92 13.00
C GLU A 92 6.78 0.89 11.75
N LEU A 93 6.92 1.88 10.88
CA LEU A 93 6.13 1.96 9.66
C LEU A 93 6.46 0.82 8.70
N LEU A 94 7.73 0.44 8.60
CA LEU A 94 8.15 -0.68 7.79
C LEU A 94 7.58 -2.00 8.33
N SER A 95 7.47 -2.13 9.64
CA SER A 95 6.82 -3.27 10.27
C SER A 95 5.34 -3.36 9.88
N MET A 96 4.64 -2.22 9.81
CA MET A 96 3.26 -2.17 9.32
C MET A 96 3.18 -2.59 7.85
N CYS A 97 4.16 -2.21 7.04
CA CYS A 97 4.23 -2.64 5.65
C CYS A 97 4.36 -4.17 5.55
N ARG A 98 5.23 -4.76 6.34
CA ARG A 98 5.39 -6.23 6.37
C ARG A 98 4.11 -6.93 6.79
N GLU A 99 3.39 -6.37 7.76
CA GLU A 99 2.12 -6.94 8.22
C GLU A 99 1.05 -6.88 7.13
N LEU A 100 1.00 -5.80 6.35
CA LEU A 100 0.10 -5.71 5.22
C LEU A 100 0.37 -6.81 4.19
N ILE A 101 1.64 -7.02 3.83
CA ILE A 101 2.03 -8.08 2.90
C ILE A 101 1.65 -9.45 3.45
N LYS A 102 1.89 -9.69 4.74
CA LYS A 102 1.53 -10.94 5.40
C LYS A 102 0.02 -11.21 5.30
N ARG A 103 -0.80 -10.19 5.55
CA ARG A 103 -2.25 -10.31 5.46
C ARG A 103 -2.73 -10.50 4.03
N MET A 104 -2.11 -9.82 3.07
CA MET A 104 -2.41 -10.04 1.66
C MET A 104 -2.09 -11.48 1.25
N ASN A 105 -0.95 -12.01 1.65
CA ASN A 105 -0.58 -13.40 1.37
C ASN A 105 -1.54 -14.40 2.03
N ALA A 106 -2.03 -14.10 3.22
CA ALA A 106 -2.98 -14.96 3.93
C ALA A 106 -4.38 -14.94 3.30
N SER A 107 -4.72 -13.92 2.52
CA SER A 107 -6.05 -13.79 1.93
C SER A 107 -6.31 -14.75 0.77
N ASN A 108 -5.26 -15.28 0.14
CA ASN A 108 -5.32 -16.15 -1.04
C ASN A 108 -5.96 -15.50 -2.27
N LEU A 109 -6.00 -14.18 -2.33
CA LEU A 109 -6.53 -13.43 -3.47
C LEU A 109 -5.45 -13.20 -4.55
N TRP A 110 -4.20 -13.23 -4.16
CA TRP A 110 -3.05 -12.99 -5.04
C TRP A 110 -2.04 -14.11 -4.94
N ALA A 111 -1.23 -14.26 -5.97
CA ALA A 111 -0.03 -15.07 -5.88
C ALA A 111 0.86 -14.53 -4.75
N ARG A 112 1.62 -15.40 -4.12
CA ARG A 112 2.45 -15.02 -2.97
C ARG A 112 3.39 -13.87 -3.33
N ILE A 113 3.34 -12.82 -2.55
CA ILE A 113 4.24 -11.67 -2.65
C ILE A 113 5.48 -12.00 -1.83
N ASN A 114 6.61 -12.23 -2.51
CA ASN A 114 7.86 -12.66 -1.88
C ASN A 114 8.80 -11.51 -1.56
N GLU A 115 8.66 -10.39 -2.28
CA GLU A 115 9.50 -9.23 -2.07
C GLU A 115 8.75 -7.95 -2.39
N PHE A 116 9.19 -6.88 -1.79
CA PHE A 116 8.76 -5.52 -2.14
C PHE A 116 9.95 -4.57 -1.96
N SER A 117 10.02 -3.56 -2.77
CA SER A 117 10.92 -2.45 -2.54
C SER A 117 10.18 -1.35 -1.77
N TYR A 118 10.92 -0.47 -1.13
CA TYR A 118 10.32 0.65 -0.44
C TYR A 118 11.20 1.90 -0.53
N ASN A 119 10.56 3.03 -0.41
CA ASN A 119 11.22 4.32 -0.28
C ASN A 119 10.74 5.01 0.99
N VAL A 120 11.64 5.69 1.66
CA VAL A 120 11.31 6.52 2.81
C VAL A 120 11.22 7.96 2.31
N LEU A 121 10.03 8.53 2.43
CA LEU A 121 9.76 9.88 1.96
C LEU A 121 9.53 10.79 3.15
N TYR A 122 10.22 11.92 3.16
CA TYR A 122 10.04 12.95 4.17
C TYR A 122 9.29 14.11 3.54
N ASN A 123 8.30 14.64 4.26
CA ASN A 123 7.62 15.83 3.78
C ASN A 123 8.56 17.02 3.91
N THR A 124 9.11 17.45 2.78
CA THR A 124 10.11 18.51 2.75
C THR A 124 9.51 19.90 2.93
N GLN A 125 8.20 20.07 2.73
CA GLN A 125 7.56 21.37 2.88
C GLN A 125 7.33 21.73 4.34
N ASP A 126 6.85 20.76 5.14
CA ASP A 126 6.57 20.98 6.55
C ASP A 126 7.51 20.21 7.49
N GLY A 127 8.28 19.26 6.96
CA GLY A 127 9.29 18.51 7.72
C GLY A 127 8.73 17.61 8.84
N ASN A 128 7.42 17.42 8.89
CA ASN A 128 6.75 16.82 10.04
C ASN A 128 6.07 15.49 9.72
N LEU A 129 6.36 14.91 8.58
CA LEU A 129 5.76 13.64 8.15
C LEU A 129 6.82 12.74 7.55
N VAL A 130 6.79 11.45 7.91
CA VAL A 130 7.57 10.42 7.24
C VAL A 130 6.60 9.38 6.68
N TRP A 131 6.87 8.96 5.46
CA TRP A 131 6.07 7.97 4.74
C TRP A 131 6.97 6.87 4.21
N VAL A 132 6.72 5.63 4.63
CA VAL A 132 7.37 4.46 4.06
C VAL A 132 6.44 3.90 3.00
N LEU A 133 6.82 4.07 1.74
CA LEU A 133 6.04 3.67 0.58
C LEU A 133 6.60 2.38 0.00
N MET A 134 5.78 1.32 0.00
CA MET A 134 6.12 0.07 -0.68
C MET A 134 5.79 0.14 -2.17
N ASP A 135 6.53 -0.62 -2.96
CA ASP A 135 6.27 -0.85 -4.38
C ASP A 135 6.44 -2.34 -4.67
N PHE A 136 5.39 -2.96 -5.17
CA PHE A 136 5.40 -4.39 -5.50
C PHE A 136 4.34 -4.69 -6.56
N ASN A 137 4.42 -5.89 -7.13
CA ASN A 137 3.43 -6.38 -8.07
C ASN A 137 2.50 -7.39 -7.39
N ALA A 138 1.21 -7.20 -7.57
CA ALA A 138 0.18 -8.11 -7.08
C ALA A 138 -0.45 -8.83 -8.28
N THR A 139 -0.25 -10.14 -8.36
CA THR A 139 -0.83 -10.97 -9.41
C THR A 139 -2.09 -11.64 -8.87
N GLU A 140 -3.23 -11.33 -9.47
CA GLU A 140 -4.51 -11.89 -9.06
C GLU A 140 -4.54 -13.38 -9.34
N LEU A 141 -4.98 -14.17 -8.35
CA LEU A 141 -5.19 -15.59 -8.57
C LEU A 141 -6.46 -15.79 -9.40
N PRO A 142 -6.46 -16.76 -10.34
CA PRO A 142 -7.65 -17.08 -11.11
C PRO A 142 -8.77 -17.51 -10.18
N ARG A 143 -9.98 -16.99 -10.40
CA ARG A 143 -11.18 -17.45 -9.71
C ARG A 143 -11.86 -18.51 -10.56
N ASN A 144 -12.46 -19.50 -9.92
CA ASN A 144 -13.30 -20.46 -10.60
C ASN A 144 -14.55 -19.76 -11.12
N CYS A 145 -15.03 -20.22 -12.29
CA CYS A 145 -16.23 -19.64 -12.93
C CYS A 145 -17.51 -19.78 -12.10
N GLU A 146 -17.48 -20.55 -11.04
CA GLU A 146 -18.60 -20.74 -10.12
C GLU A 146 -18.71 -19.65 -9.05
N ASP A 147 -17.73 -18.77 -8.99
CA ASP A 147 -17.70 -17.70 -8.00
C ASP A 147 -18.50 -16.46 -8.52
#